data_fd2b818efa5a6b10e7ee3c4efcb4681e
#
_entry.id   fd2b818efa5a6b10e7ee3c4efcb4681e
#
_cell.length_a   1.000
_cell.length_b   1.000
_cell.length_c   1.000
_cell.angle_alpha   90.00
_cell.angle_beta   90.00
_cell.angle_gamma   90.00
#
_symmetry.space_group_name_H-M   'P 1'
#
loop_
_entity.id
_entity.type
_entity.pdbx_description
1 polymer ?
#
loop_
_entity_poly.entity_id
_entity_poly.type
_entity_poly.pdbx_seq_one_letter_code
_entity_poly.pdbx_strand_id
1 'polypeptide(L)'
;GEAVFKNICAKCHKLNGVGADVGPDLATMRGQPKQALLEAILIPSKSISQGFEAYVIETTTGGTFDGVIGAQTATAVSLRREEGKEDVIPRKDIKTMYATNLSGMPGDLEKQITVPQMADLLAYLKQ
;
A
#
# COMPACT_ATOMS: atom_id res chain seq x y z
N GLY A 1 17.95 5.40 -7.26
CA GLY A 1 16.98 4.62 -6.47
C GLY A 1 16.21 5.46 -5.48
N GLU A 2 16.87 6.38 -4.81
CA GLU A 2 16.21 7.25 -3.83
C GLU A 2 15.11 8.11 -4.47
N ALA A 3 15.38 8.67 -5.65
CA ALA A 3 14.38 9.49 -6.36
C ALA A 3 13.16 8.65 -6.77
N VAL A 4 13.37 7.44 -7.24
CA VAL A 4 12.27 6.52 -7.60
C VAL A 4 11.43 6.20 -6.37
N PHE A 5 12.08 5.89 -5.24
CA PHE A 5 11.38 5.64 -3.98
C PHE A 5 10.53 6.85 -3.58
N LYS A 6 11.11 8.05 -3.56
CA LYS A 6 10.41 9.27 -3.14
C LYS A 6 9.23 9.61 -4.04
N ASN A 7 9.35 9.38 -5.35
CA ASN A 7 8.31 9.75 -6.31
C ASN A 7 7.16 8.76 -6.38
N ILE A 8 7.41 7.49 -6.11
CA ILE A 8 6.44 6.42 -6.32
C ILE A 8 6.11 5.70 -5.01
N CYS A 9 7.12 5.11 -4.38
CA CYS A 9 6.92 4.21 -3.23
C CYS A 9 6.54 4.95 -1.95
N ALA A 10 7.08 6.15 -1.76
CA ALA A 10 6.86 6.94 -0.55
C ALA A 10 5.41 7.42 -0.38
N LYS A 11 4.60 7.32 -1.42
CA LYS A 11 3.17 7.61 -1.31
C LYS A 11 2.48 6.68 -0.33
N CYS A 12 2.99 5.46 -0.15
CA CYS A 12 2.40 4.44 0.71
C CYS A 12 3.36 3.81 1.69
N HIS A 13 4.66 3.88 1.45
CA HIS A 13 5.67 3.20 2.26
C HIS A 13 6.61 4.18 2.94
N LYS A 14 7.02 3.82 4.17
CA LYS A 14 8.11 4.50 4.85
C LYS A 14 9.44 3.78 4.63
N LEU A 15 10.51 4.56 4.55
CA LEU A 15 11.87 4.07 4.62
C LEU A 15 12.74 5.18 5.21
N ASN A 16 13.48 4.87 6.27
CA ASN A 16 14.34 5.84 6.97
C ASN A 16 13.58 7.12 7.39
N GLY A 17 12.34 6.97 7.82
CA GLY A 17 11.51 8.09 8.28
C GLY A 17 10.86 8.91 7.17
N VAL A 18 11.07 8.56 5.91
CA VAL A 18 10.48 9.26 4.75
C VAL A 18 9.34 8.42 4.18
N GLY A 19 8.22 9.04 3.91
CA GLY A 19 7.07 8.41 3.27
C GLY A 19 5.85 8.28 4.17
N ALA A 20 4.79 7.69 3.63
CA ALA A 20 3.52 7.49 4.31
C ALA A 20 3.40 6.08 4.89
N ASP A 21 2.61 5.95 5.94
CA ASP A 21 2.40 4.70 6.67
C ASP A 21 1.08 4.04 6.20
N VAL A 22 1.07 3.57 4.96
CA VAL A 22 -0.07 2.87 4.37
C VAL A 22 0.29 1.41 4.10
N GLY A 23 1.42 1.17 3.44
CA GLY A 23 2.00 -0.15 3.27
C GLY A 23 3.05 -0.45 4.34
N PRO A 24 3.69 -1.64 4.31
CA PRO A 24 4.74 -2.00 5.26
C PRO A 24 5.93 -1.04 5.20
N ASP A 25 6.56 -0.81 6.34
CA ASP A 25 7.84 -0.09 6.39
C ASP A 25 8.89 -0.90 5.64
N LEU A 26 9.50 -0.32 4.62
CA LEU A 26 10.42 -1.03 3.74
C LEU A 26 11.76 -1.37 4.42
N ALA A 27 12.06 -0.76 5.55
CA ALA A 27 13.22 -1.18 6.36
C ALA A 27 13.09 -2.64 6.80
N THR A 28 11.88 -3.14 6.98
CA THR A 28 11.65 -4.54 7.37
C THR A 28 11.93 -5.53 6.22
N MET A 29 12.07 -5.03 5.00
CA MET A 29 12.26 -5.84 3.79
C MET A 29 13.73 -5.95 3.36
N ARG A 30 14.66 -5.31 4.06
CA ARG A 30 16.08 -5.30 3.68
C ARG A 30 16.71 -6.67 3.56
N GLY A 31 16.27 -7.61 4.38
CA GLY A 31 16.76 -8.98 4.37
C GLY A 31 16.26 -9.85 3.24
N GLN A 32 15.29 -9.37 2.48
CA GLN A 32 14.71 -10.15 1.38
C GLN A 32 15.64 -10.13 0.16
N PRO A 33 15.73 -11.24 -0.61
CA PRO A 33 16.47 -11.25 -1.85
C PRO A 33 15.90 -10.24 -2.85
N LYS A 34 16.76 -9.69 -3.72
CA LYS A 34 16.32 -8.75 -4.75
C LYS A 34 15.18 -9.31 -5.61
N GLN A 35 15.26 -10.61 -5.94
CA GLN A 35 14.22 -11.27 -6.72
C GLN A 35 12.86 -11.24 -6.02
N ALA A 36 12.84 -11.46 -4.71
CA ALA A 36 11.59 -11.42 -3.93
C ALA A 36 11.02 -10.00 -3.88
N LEU A 37 11.88 -8.99 -3.73
CA LEU A 37 11.46 -7.60 -3.75
C LEU A 37 10.91 -7.21 -5.12
N LEU A 38 11.57 -7.62 -6.18
CA LEU A 38 11.12 -7.36 -7.55
C LEU A 38 9.75 -7.98 -7.81
N GLU A 39 9.57 -9.23 -7.42
CA GLU A 39 8.29 -9.93 -7.58
C GLU A 39 7.17 -9.23 -6.80
N ALA A 40 7.45 -8.76 -5.58
CA ALA A 40 6.47 -8.04 -4.78
C ALA A 40 6.05 -6.70 -5.42
N ILE A 41 6.95 -6.07 -6.18
CA ILE A 41 6.66 -4.83 -6.90
C ILE A 41 5.86 -5.11 -8.18
N LEU A 42 6.25 -6.14 -8.93
CA LEU A 42 5.63 -6.46 -10.22
C LEU A 42 4.29 -7.16 -10.09
N ILE A 43 4.16 -8.01 -9.07
CA ILE A 43 2.96 -8.83 -8.84
C ILE A 43 2.55 -8.70 -7.36
N PRO A 44 2.11 -7.51 -6.93
CA PRO A 44 1.88 -7.26 -5.50
C PRO A 44 0.74 -8.09 -4.90
N SER A 45 -0.20 -8.54 -5.71
CA SER A 45 -1.32 -9.34 -5.21
C SER A 45 -1.03 -10.83 -5.10
N LYS A 46 0.14 -11.29 -5.55
CA LYS A 46 0.54 -12.69 -5.45
C LYS A 46 0.77 -13.14 -4.01
N SER A 47 1.34 -12.25 -3.19
CA SER A 47 1.63 -12.54 -1.78
C SER A 47 1.44 -11.27 -0.97
N ILE A 48 0.24 -11.08 -0.44
CA ILE A 48 -0.13 -9.88 0.31
C ILE A 48 0.19 -10.11 1.78
N SER A 49 0.95 -9.20 2.38
CA SER A 49 1.21 -9.23 3.81
C SER A 49 -0.09 -9.06 4.59
N GLN A 50 -0.23 -9.80 5.69
CA GLN A 50 -1.43 -9.75 6.52
C GLN A 50 -1.71 -8.31 6.98
N GLY A 51 -2.96 -7.87 6.81
CA GLY A 51 -3.38 -6.53 7.17
C GLY A 51 -3.21 -5.48 6.08
N PHE A 52 -2.70 -5.86 4.90
CA PHE A 52 -2.44 -4.92 3.81
C PHE A 52 -3.28 -5.18 2.55
N GLU A 53 -4.28 -6.05 2.63
CA GLU A 53 -5.26 -6.19 1.55
C GLU A 53 -6.09 -4.91 1.41
N ALA A 54 -6.48 -4.59 0.18
CA ALA A 54 -7.43 -3.50 -0.06
C ALA A 54 -8.85 -3.95 0.30
N TYR A 55 -9.55 -3.07 1.00
CA TYR A 55 -10.96 -3.24 1.35
C TYR A 55 -11.81 -2.23 0.60
N VAL A 56 -13.06 -2.59 0.38
CA VAL A 56 -14.07 -1.68 -0.19
C VAL A 56 -15.19 -1.52 0.82
N ILE A 57 -15.59 -0.28 1.06
CA ILE A 57 -16.74 0.06 1.90
C ILE A 57 -17.74 0.81 1.05
N GLU A 58 -18.97 0.29 0.99
CA GLU A 58 -20.09 0.99 0.38
C GLU A 58 -20.95 1.57 1.50
N THR A 59 -21.29 2.85 1.38
CA THR A 59 -22.09 3.55 2.39
C THR A 59 -23.58 3.52 2.05
N THR A 60 -24.40 3.77 3.07
CA THR A 60 -25.86 3.84 2.92
C THR A 60 -26.31 4.99 2.04
N THR A 61 -25.47 6.01 1.85
CA THR A 61 -25.74 7.16 0.99
C THR A 61 -25.29 6.94 -0.46
N GLY A 62 -24.73 5.78 -0.77
CA GLY A 62 -24.27 5.42 -2.12
C GLY A 62 -22.82 5.74 -2.40
N GLY A 63 -22.06 6.29 -1.44
CA GLY A 63 -20.62 6.52 -1.60
C GLY A 63 -19.84 5.21 -1.51
N THR A 64 -18.67 5.17 -2.18
CA THR A 64 -17.76 4.03 -2.14
C THR A 64 -16.38 4.50 -1.74
N PHE A 65 -15.77 3.79 -0.79
CA PHE A 65 -14.41 4.06 -0.32
C PHE A 65 -13.59 2.79 -0.43
N ASP A 66 -12.31 2.94 -0.78
CA ASP A 66 -11.38 1.81 -0.83
C ASP A 66 -10.05 2.20 -0.20
N GLY A 67 -9.35 1.20 0.30
CA GLY A 67 -8.06 1.40 0.94
C GLY A 67 -7.70 0.25 1.87
N VAL A 68 -6.59 0.44 2.58
CA VAL A 68 -6.11 -0.50 3.60
C VAL A 68 -6.71 -0.08 4.95
N ILE A 69 -7.15 -1.05 5.75
CA ILE A 69 -7.72 -0.75 7.06
C ILE A 69 -6.63 -0.16 7.97
N GLY A 70 -6.87 1.06 8.44
CA GLY A 70 -5.99 1.73 9.39
C GLY A 70 -6.36 1.41 10.83
N ALA A 71 -7.61 1.66 11.20
CA ALA A 71 -8.11 1.40 12.54
C ALA A 71 -9.56 0.96 12.49
N GLN A 72 -9.94 0.11 13.43
CA GLN A 72 -11.32 -0.30 13.62
C GLN A 72 -11.68 -0.06 15.08
N THR A 73 -12.76 0.68 15.30
CA THR A 73 -13.32 0.91 16.63
C THR A 73 -14.75 0.39 16.66
N ALA A 74 -15.39 0.47 17.82
CA ALA A 74 -16.78 0.08 17.96
C ALA A 74 -17.72 0.96 17.12
N THR A 75 -17.31 2.18 16.76
CA THR A 75 -18.17 3.18 16.10
C THR A 75 -17.71 3.55 14.70
N ALA A 76 -16.48 3.23 14.28
CA ALA A 76 -15.94 3.66 13.00
C ALA A 76 -14.88 2.71 12.45
N VAL A 77 -14.69 2.76 11.14
CA VAL A 77 -13.60 2.09 10.43
C VAL A 77 -12.86 3.15 9.62
N SER A 78 -11.53 3.15 9.68
CA SER A 78 -10.73 4.03 8.84
C SER A 78 -10.05 3.23 7.73
N LEU A 79 -10.02 3.82 6.52
CA LEU A 79 -9.29 3.30 5.38
C LEU A 79 -8.17 4.27 5.02
N ARG A 80 -6.96 3.74 4.86
CA ARG A 80 -5.79 4.51 4.45
C ARG A 80 -5.51 4.31 2.96
N ARG A 81 -5.15 5.37 2.31
CA ARG A 81 -4.78 5.38 0.89
C ARG A 81 -3.52 6.23 0.69
N GLU A 82 -3.06 6.33 -0.55
CA GLU A 82 -1.80 6.99 -0.88
C GLU A 82 -1.65 8.37 -0.22
N GLU A 83 -0.41 8.74 0.07
CA GLU A 83 -0.02 9.96 0.76
C GLU A 83 -0.47 10.02 2.23
N GLY A 84 -0.86 8.86 2.78
CA GLY A 84 -1.32 8.78 4.18
C GLY A 84 -2.71 9.34 4.40
N LYS A 85 -3.46 9.60 3.33
CA LYS A 85 -4.84 10.05 3.44
C LYS A 85 -5.69 8.98 4.11
N GLU A 86 -6.61 9.41 4.96
CA GLU A 86 -7.44 8.50 5.73
C GLU A 86 -8.90 8.93 5.65
N ASP A 87 -9.75 7.96 5.32
CA ASP A 87 -11.20 8.15 5.34
C ASP A 87 -11.76 7.44 6.57
N VAL A 88 -12.43 8.16 7.44
CA VAL A 88 -13.07 7.60 8.65
C VAL A 88 -14.55 7.47 8.37
N ILE A 89 -15.06 6.24 8.41
CA ILE A 89 -16.44 5.94 8.07
C ILE A 89 -17.17 5.42 9.32
N PRO A 90 -18.20 6.11 9.80
CA PRO A 90 -19.00 5.61 10.90
C PRO A 90 -19.65 4.28 10.56
N ARG A 91 -19.64 3.32 11.49
CA ARG A 91 -20.21 1.98 11.22
C ARG A 91 -21.68 2.05 10.87
N LYS A 92 -22.42 3.02 11.44
CA LYS A 92 -23.83 3.22 11.11
C LYS A 92 -24.09 3.57 9.64
N ASP A 93 -23.07 4.10 8.95
CA ASP A 93 -23.17 4.49 7.55
C ASP A 93 -22.64 3.42 6.61
N ILE A 94 -22.11 2.32 7.14
CA ILE A 94 -21.57 1.22 6.32
C ILE A 94 -22.72 0.30 5.89
N LYS A 95 -22.93 0.20 4.57
CA LYS A 95 -23.87 -0.76 4.00
C LYS A 95 -23.19 -2.11 3.81
N THR A 96 -22.01 -2.13 3.17
CA THR A 96 -21.22 -3.34 2.96
C THR A 96 -19.74 -3.01 3.16
N MET A 97 -18.98 -4.01 3.63
CA MET A 97 -17.53 -3.93 3.75
C MET A 97 -16.95 -5.30 3.40
N TYR A 98 -16.01 -5.34 2.46
CA TYR A 98 -15.42 -6.61 2.05
C TYR A 98 -13.96 -6.44 1.60
N ALA A 99 -13.18 -7.51 1.78
CA ALA A 99 -11.83 -7.60 1.27
C ALA A 99 -11.88 -7.91 -0.23
N THR A 100 -11.01 -7.26 -1.01
CA THR A 100 -10.97 -7.46 -2.46
C THR A 100 -10.08 -8.64 -2.88
N ASN A 101 -9.28 -9.20 -1.96
CA ASN A 101 -8.21 -10.16 -2.24
C ASN A 101 -7.10 -9.58 -3.12
N LEU A 102 -7.04 -8.24 -3.24
CA LEU A 102 -6.00 -7.52 -3.97
C LEU A 102 -5.17 -6.71 -3.00
N SER A 103 -3.89 -6.53 -3.33
CA SER A 103 -3.02 -5.62 -2.59
C SER A 103 -3.48 -4.18 -2.79
N GLY A 104 -3.27 -3.34 -1.78
CA GLY A 104 -3.41 -1.90 -1.94
C GLY A 104 -2.33 -1.30 -2.84
N MET A 105 -1.25 -2.04 -3.11
CA MET A 105 -0.18 -1.63 -4.00
C MET A 105 -0.61 -1.82 -5.47
N PRO A 106 -0.45 -0.80 -6.34
CA PRO A 106 -0.83 -0.93 -7.75
C PRO A 106 -0.04 -2.02 -8.47
N GLY A 107 -0.68 -2.69 -9.42
CA GLY A 107 -0.08 -3.80 -10.17
C GLY A 107 0.63 -3.40 -11.46
N ASP A 108 0.79 -2.11 -11.73
CA ASP A 108 1.33 -1.60 -13.00
C ASP A 108 2.49 -0.63 -12.81
N LEU A 109 3.21 -0.71 -11.70
CA LEU A 109 4.31 0.22 -11.39
C LEU A 109 5.46 0.13 -12.39
N GLU A 110 5.66 -1.02 -13.03
CA GLU A 110 6.69 -1.20 -14.05
C GLU A 110 6.48 -0.29 -15.27
N LYS A 111 5.29 0.23 -15.47
CA LYS A 111 5.01 1.19 -16.54
C LYS A 111 5.57 2.57 -16.24
N GLN A 112 5.89 2.85 -14.97
CA GLN A 112 6.43 4.12 -14.51
C GLN A 112 7.92 4.07 -14.19
N ILE A 113 8.52 2.87 -14.23
CA ILE A 113 9.89 2.62 -13.80
C ILE A 113 10.64 1.92 -14.91
N THR A 114 11.76 2.50 -15.38
CA THR A 114 12.61 1.84 -16.39
C THR A 114 13.38 0.70 -15.74
N VAL A 115 13.95 -0.20 -16.57
CA VAL A 115 14.76 -1.32 -16.06
C VAL A 115 15.96 -0.81 -15.25
N PRO A 116 16.77 0.17 -15.72
CA PRO A 116 17.85 0.73 -14.89
C PRO A 116 17.35 1.35 -13.59
N GLN A 117 16.23 2.06 -13.62
CA GLN A 117 15.62 2.65 -12.41
C GLN A 117 15.19 1.58 -11.43
N MET A 118 14.65 0.46 -11.91
CA MET A 118 14.26 -0.67 -11.06
C MET A 118 15.48 -1.28 -10.37
N ALA A 119 16.58 -1.46 -11.09
CA ALA A 119 17.83 -1.97 -10.52
C ALA A 119 18.35 -1.04 -9.42
N ASP A 120 18.31 0.26 -9.66
CA ASP A 120 18.73 1.27 -8.69
C ASP A 120 17.82 1.28 -7.46
N LEU A 121 16.51 1.14 -7.66
CA LEU A 121 15.54 1.05 -6.59
C LEU A 121 15.79 -0.15 -5.69
N LEU A 122 15.99 -1.33 -6.27
CA LEU A 122 16.27 -2.55 -5.51
C LEU A 122 17.54 -2.41 -4.68
N ALA A 123 18.59 -1.81 -5.24
CA ALA A 123 19.82 -1.55 -4.51
C ALA A 123 19.57 -0.57 -3.35
N TYR A 124 18.79 0.48 -3.58
CA TYR A 124 18.44 1.45 -2.54
C TYR A 124 17.65 0.83 -1.40
N LEU A 125 16.68 -0.02 -1.70
CA LEU A 125 15.85 -0.67 -0.68
C LEU A 125 16.64 -1.61 0.23
N LYS A 126 17.78 -2.10 -0.24
CA LYS A 126 18.63 -3.03 0.53
C LYS A 126 19.79 -2.37 1.27
N GLN A 127 19.91 -1.07 1.19
CA GLN A 127 20.97 -0.34 1.92
C GLN A 127 20.78 -0.39 3.43
#